data_74697e11d35c0f373bc4eedcaf9072bf
#
_entry.id   74697e11d35c0f373bc4eedcaf9072bf
#
_cell.length_a   1.000
_cell.length_b   1.000
_cell.length_c   1.000
_cell.angle_alpha   90.00
_cell.angle_beta   90.00
_cell.angle_gamma   90.00
#
_symmetry.space_group_name_H-M   'P 1'
#
loop_
_entity.id
_entity.type
_entity.pdbx_description
1 polymer ?
#
loop_
_entity_poly.entity_id
_entity_poly.type
_entity_poly.pdbx_seq_one_letter_code
_entity_poly.pdbx_strand_id
1 'polypeptide(L)'
;MYRKDQAALTPPLGWNSWDCYGPAVNEEQLLGNAQYMADHLKAHGWEYVVCDIQWYEPEAGKYHWEYNRFAQLCMDDYGRLMPAVNRFPSAADGAGFKPIADRIHAMGLKFGIHIMRGVPRLAVHNRLKVKGTDISCHEIAHRNSICAWNTDMYGVDADKPGAQAYYDSIFALYADWGVDYVKVDDICNVKATPLEEYSARREIEMIRTAIDRSGRSMVLSLSPGPAVIGEAWHMAKYANMWRITDDFWDNWPSLLEMFWRCEVWQSHVQPGRYPDCDMLPLGRIAITADGKGHYTNFTKPEQITMMSLWGIFRAPLIMGGEMRDNDEFTLSLLTNDEMLRLNQHGGTPLQLFRDEEKAAWLNFVGDVPYVALFNLREAPATVSADLTELVGGAAYTAEELWTKEASDVQGRSEERRVGKECVSTCRSRWSPDH
;
A
#
# COMPACT_ATOMS: atom_id res chain seq x y z
N MET A 1 -20.86 6.47 3.33
CA MET A 1 -19.87 6.34 2.27
C MET A 1 -19.56 7.74 1.75
N TYR A 2 -18.29 8.13 1.67
CA TYR A 2 -17.87 9.40 1.08
C TYR A 2 -17.68 9.24 -0.44
N ARG A 3 -17.74 10.37 -1.20
CA ARG A 3 -17.53 10.32 -2.65
C ARG A 3 -16.19 9.68 -3.04
N LYS A 4 -15.12 9.98 -2.30
CA LYS A 4 -13.77 9.41 -2.52
C LYS A 4 -13.72 7.88 -2.40
N ASP A 5 -14.63 7.27 -1.61
CA ASP A 5 -14.64 5.82 -1.39
C ASP A 5 -14.84 5.05 -2.70
N GLN A 6 -15.46 5.68 -3.71
CA GLN A 6 -15.63 5.09 -5.05
C GLN A 6 -14.30 4.81 -5.79
N ALA A 7 -13.21 5.45 -5.39
CA ALA A 7 -11.91 5.22 -5.99
C ALA A 7 -11.30 3.85 -5.63
N ALA A 8 -11.72 3.26 -4.50
CA ALA A 8 -11.20 1.99 -4.00
C ALA A 8 -12.29 1.24 -3.23
N LEU A 9 -13.34 0.76 -3.90
CA LEU A 9 -14.43 0.00 -3.25
C LEU A 9 -13.95 -1.32 -2.66
N THR A 10 -12.91 -1.89 -3.23
CA THR A 10 -12.16 -3.04 -2.71
C THR A 10 -10.73 -2.62 -2.37
N PRO A 11 -10.01 -3.36 -1.51
CA PRO A 11 -8.59 -3.07 -1.24
C PRO A 11 -7.78 -3.02 -2.54
N PRO A 12 -6.96 -1.98 -2.77
CA PRO A 12 -6.10 -1.92 -3.96
C PRO A 12 -5.16 -3.13 -4.07
N LEU A 13 -5.06 -3.69 -5.28
CA LEU A 13 -4.09 -4.71 -5.66
C LEU A 13 -3.10 -4.10 -6.65
N GLY A 14 -1.81 -4.14 -6.36
CA GLY A 14 -0.84 -3.49 -7.21
C GLY A 14 0.61 -3.88 -6.95
N TRP A 15 1.49 -3.16 -7.60
CA TRP A 15 2.93 -3.24 -7.43
C TRP A 15 3.48 -1.83 -7.19
N ASN A 16 4.51 -1.75 -6.34
CA ASN A 16 5.25 -0.52 -6.08
C ASN A 16 6.75 -0.80 -6.18
N SER A 17 7.48 0.12 -6.78
CA SER A 17 8.90 -0.06 -7.13
C SER A 17 9.87 0.03 -5.95
N TRP A 18 9.41 0.40 -4.73
CA TRP A 18 10.33 0.70 -3.63
C TRP A 18 11.14 -0.49 -3.15
N ASP A 19 10.50 -1.61 -2.78
CA ASP A 19 11.21 -2.74 -2.17
C ASP A 19 12.24 -3.36 -3.11
N CYS A 20 11.99 -3.34 -4.43
CA CYS A 20 12.93 -3.88 -5.40
C CYS A 20 13.99 -2.88 -5.86
N TYR A 21 13.65 -1.61 -6.11
CA TYR A 21 14.56 -0.65 -6.72
C TYR A 21 14.92 0.56 -5.86
N GLY A 22 14.30 0.72 -4.69
CA GLY A 22 14.45 1.93 -3.87
C GLY A 22 14.16 3.19 -4.70
N PRO A 23 15.00 4.23 -4.58
CA PRO A 23 14.81 5.48 -5.32
C PRO A 23 15.23 5.39 -6.80
N ALA A 24 15.81 4.26 -7.25
CA ALA A 24 16.52 4.14 -8.53
C ALA A 24 15.67 3.70 -9.71
N VAL A 25 14.40 3.37 -9.52
CA VAL A 25 13.53 2.88 -10.60
C VAL A 25 13.59 3.76 -11.85
N ASN A 26 13.58 3.14 -13.02
CA ASN A 26 13.55 3.81 -14.32
C ASN A 26 12.39 3.35 -15.19
N GLU A 27 12.21 3.97 -16.35
CA GLU A 27 11.10 3.70 -17.27
C GLU A 27 11.05 2.25 -17.73
N GLU A 28 12.20 1.64 -18.05
CA GLU A 28 12.27 0.23 -18.50
C GLU A 28 11.79 -0.72 -17.42
N GLN A 29 12.27 -0.54 -16.20
CA GLN A 29 11.90 -1.35 -15.05
C GLN A 29 10.41 -1.21 -14.70
N LEU A 30 9.91 0.03 -14.70
CA LEU A 30 8.51 0.33 -14.44
C LEU A 30 7.58 -0.32 -15.47
N LEU A 31 7.88 -0.15 -16.76
CA LEU A 31 7.07 -0.71 -17.85
C LEU A 31 7.23 -2.22 -17.99
N GLY A 32 8.41 -2.76 -17.68
CA GLY A 32 8.64 -4.21 -17.65
C GLY A 32 7.79 -4.91 -16.58
N ASN A 33 7.71 -4.33 -15.37
CA ASN A 33 6.83 -4.83 -14.31
C ASN A 33 5.34 -4.63 -14.67
N ALA A 34 4.98 -3.52 -15.32
CA ALA A 34 3.62 -3.32 -15.81
C ALA A 34 3.22 -4.40 -16.84
N GLN A 35 4.11 -4.73 -17.77
CA GLN A 35 3.84 -5.78 -18.75
C GLN A 35 3.68 -7.15 -18.07
N TYR A 36 4.54 -7.49 -17.11
CA TYR A 36 4.40 -8.74 -16.35
C TYR A 36 3.05 -8.82 -15.61
N MET A 37 2.65 -7.72 -14.96
CA MET A 37 1.35 -7.66 -14.29
C MET A 37 0.20 -7.86 -15.28
N ALA A 38 0.26 -7.23 -16.45
CA ALA A 38 -0.76 -7.38 -17.49
C ALA A 38 -0.89 -8.82 -17.97
N ASP A 39 0.23 -9.51 -18.14
CA ASP A 39 0.30 -10.86 -18.69
C ASP A 39 -0.07 -11.95 -17.68
N HIS A 40 0.25 -11.75 -16.39
CA HIS A 40 0.19 -12.82 -15.38
C HIS A 40 -0.77 -12.53 -14.22
N LEU A 41 -1.01 -11.27 -13.86
CA LEU A 41 -1.72 -10.93 -12.62
C LEU A 41 -3.05 -10.19 -12.85
N LYS A 42 -3.20 -9.49 -13.96
CA LYS A 42 -4.40 -8.71 -14.25
C LYS A 42 -5.68 -9.54 -14.23
N ALA A 43 -5.64 -10.79 -14.73
CA ALA A 43 -6.80 -11.69 -14.71
C ALA A 43 -7.27 -12.02 -13.27
N HIS A 44 -6.39 -11.86 -12.29
CA HIS A 44 -6.60 -12.04 -10.86
C HIS A 44 -6.93 -10.74 -10.11
N GLY A 45 -7.14 -9.63 -10.83
CA GLY A 45 -7.58 -8.35 -10.25
C GLY A 45 -6.46 -7.37 -9.88
N TRP A 46 -5.20 -7.69 -10.14
CA TRP A 46 -4.08 -6.75 -9.94
C TRP A 46 -4.12 -5.66 -11.01
N GLU A 47 -4.03 -4.38 -10.57
CA GLU A 47 -4.27 -3.29 -11.50
C GLU A 47 -3.37 -2.05 -11.32
N TYR A 48 -2.79 -1.80 -10.12
CA TYR A 48 -2.00 -0.58 -9.89
C TYR A 48 -0.51 -0.82 -10.10
N VAL A 49 0.13 0.05 -10.89
CA VAL A 49 1.60 0.10 -11.08
C VAL A 49 2.08 1.43 -10.55
N VAL A 50 2.83 1.42 -9.44
CA VAL A 50 3.23 2.63 -8.71
C VAL A 50 4.72 2.87 -8.81
N CYS A 51 5.09 4.05 -9.35
CA CYS A 51 6.45 4.57 -9.36
C CYS A 51 6.74 5.28 -8.02
N ASP A 52 7.63 4.72 -7.21
CA ASP A 52 7.97 5.28 -5.90
C ASP A 52 9.01 6.42 -5.97
N ILE A 53 9.36 7.03 -4.85
CA ILE A 53 10.36 8.08 -4.69
C ILE A 53 11.73 7.59 -5.20
N GLN A 54 12.66 8.35 -5.69
CA GLN A 54 12.71 9.78 -6.11
C GLN A 54 12.70 9.89 -7.63
N TRP A 55 11.59 9.67 -8.29
CA TRP A 55 11.48 9.73 -9.76
C TRP A 55 11.89 11.07 -10.36
N TYR A 56 11.92 12.12 -9.57
CA TYR A 56 12.25 13.49 -9.94
C TYR A 56 13.72 13.87 -9.71
N GLU A 57 14.56 12.93 -9.27
CA GLU A 57 15.98 13.16 -8.98
C GLU A 57 16.85 12.39 -9.98
N PRO A 58 17.68 13.09 -10.80
CA PRO A 58 18.44 12.46 -11.87
C PRO A 58 19.47 11.41 -11.44
N GLU A 59 20.06 11.56 -10.25
CA GLU A 59 21.13 10.72 -9.72
C GLU A 59 20.65 9.75 -8.63
N ALA A 60 19.32 9.63 -8.43
CA ALA A 60 18.76 8.79 -7.38
C ALA A 60 19.20 7.32 -7.53
N GLY A 61 19.61 6.71 -6.41
CA GLY A 61 20.07 5.33 -6.37
C GLY A 61 21.45 5.06 -7.01
N LYS A 62 22.14 6.10 -7.52
CA LYS A 62 23.43 5.91 -8.21
C LYS A 62 24.56 5.48 -7.27
N TYR A 63 24.55 5.99 -6.05
CA TYR A 63 25.66 5.83 -5.11
C TYR A 63 25.32 4.92 -3.93
N HIS A 64 24.05 4.85 -3.56
CA HIS A 64 23.54 4.04 -2.44
C HIS A 64 22.05 3.78 -2.61
N TRP A 65 21.51 2.88 -1.80
CA TRP A 65 20.08 2.54 -1.78
C TRP A 65 19.17 3.70 -1.33
N GLU A 66 19.67 4.56 -0.41
CA GLU A 66 18.88 5.63 0.18
C GLU A 66 18.74 6.87 -0.73
N TYR A 67 18.00 7.85 -0.26
CA TYR A 67 17.77 9.12 -0.94
C TYR A 67 19.05 9.97 -1.00
N ASN A 68 19.24 10.66 -2.10
CA ASN A 68 20.24 11.74 -2.19
C ASN A 68 19.71 12.96 -1.42
N ARG A 69 20.38 13.32 -0.35
CA ARG A 69 20.02 14.50 0.44
C ARG A 69 20.48 15.78 -0.28
N PHE A 70 19.66 16.83 -0.19
CA PHE A 70 19.90 18.11 -0.88
C PHE A 70 20.08 17.96 -2.39
N ALA A 71 19.34 17.05 -2.99
CA ALA A 71 19.40 16.74 -4.41
C ALA A 71 18.93 17.92 -5.29
N GLN A 72 19.46 17.97 -6.50
CA GLN A 72 18.97 18.86 -7.54
C GLN A 72 17.71 18.24 -8.16
N LEU A 73 16.53 18.73 -7.79
CA LEU A 73 15.25 18.19 -8.22
C LEU A 73 14.86 18.71 -9.62
N CYS A 74 14.30 17.83 -10.45
CA CYS A 74 13.63 18.23 -11.69
C CYS A 74 12.27 18.85 -11.34
N MET A 75 12.06 20.10 -11.79
CA MET A 75 10.84 20.87 -11.53
C MET A 75 10.47 21.71 -12.74
N ASP A 76 9.20 22.05 -12.86
CA ASP A 76 8.75 23.10 -13.79
C ASP A 76 8.93 24.52 -13.18
N ASP A 77 8.54 25.52 -13.94
CA ASP A 77 8.65 26.94 -13.55
C ASP A 77 7.80 27.33 -12.32
N TYR A 78 6.91 26.43 -11.89
CA TYR A 78 6.01 26.61 -10.73
C TYR A 78 6.45 25.79 -9.51
N GLY A 79 7.61 25.12 -9.57
CA GLY A 79 8.10 24.29 -8.49
C GLY A 79 7.36 22.97 -8.33
N ARG A 80 6.64 22.51 -9.37
CA ARG A 80 6.03 21.19 -9.39
C ARG A 80 7.04 20.17 -9.90
N LEU A 81 7.17 19.04 -9.20
CA LEU A 81 8.13 18.00 -9.54
C LEU A 81 7.85 17.40 -10.93
N MET A 82 8.91 17.16 -11.70
CA MET A 82 8.88 16.55 -13.03
C MET A 82 9.77 15.32 -13.08
N PRO A 83 9.41 14.26 -13.82
CA PRO A 83 10.25 13.07 -13.95
C PRO A 83 11.64 13.42 -14.52
N ALA A 84 12.68 12.81 -13.96
CA ALA A 84 14.04 12.96 -14.44
C ALA A 84 14.20 12.27 -15.81
N VAL A 85 14.39 13.06 -16.88
CA VAL A 85 14.36 12.58 -18.29
C VAL A 85 15.42 11.52 -18.57
N ASN A 86 16.58 11.56 -17.89
CA ASN A 86 17.62 10.54 -18.04
C ASN A 86 17.18 9.16 -17.52
N ARG A 87 16.19 9.11 -16.63
CA ARG A 87 15.61 7.86 -16.08
C ARG A 87 14.28 7.52 -16.72
N PHE A 88 13.53 8.53 -17.13
CA PHE A 88 12.21 8.42 -17.77
C PHE A 88 12.23 9.18 -19.11
N PRO A 89 12.85 8.61 -20.16
CA PRO A 89 13.04 9.33 -21.44
C PRO A 89 11.74 9.81 -22.08
N SER A 90 10.65 9.08 -21.90
CA SER A 90 9.33 9.48 -22.43
C SER A 90 8.77 10.76 -21.78
N ALA A 91 9.34 11.20 -20.66
CA ALA A 91 8.93 12.45 -19.99
C ALA A 91 9.56 13.70 -20.59
N ALA A 92 10.36 13.57 -21.66
CA ALA A 92 11.00 14.71 -22.33
C ALA A 92 9.99 15.76 -22.79
N ASP A 93 10.50 16.97 -23.04
CA ASP A 93 9.73 18.11 -23.57
C ASP A 93 8.51 18.51 -22.69
N GLY A 94 8.60 18.23 -21.39
CA GLY A 94 7.55 18.56 -20.42
C GLY A 94 6.35 17.60 -20.44
N ALA A 95 6.44 16.47 -21.12
CA ALA A 95 5.36 15.47 -21.20
C ALA A 95 5.00 14.85 -19.84
N GLY A 96 5.92 14.93 -18.87
CA GLY A 96 5.71 14.30 -17.55
C GLY A 96 5.49 12.81 -17.65
N PHE A 97 4.70 12.25 -16.74
CA PHE A 97 4.39 10.81 -16.79
C PHE A 97 3.30 10.43 -17.79
N LYS A 98 2.72 11.38 -18.51
CA LYS A 98 1.59 11.06 -19.41
C LYS A 98 1.89 9.93 -20.41
N PRO A 99 3.04 9.92 -21.13
CA PRO A 99 3.30 8.82 -22.10
C PRO A 99 3.43 7.44 -21.42
N ILE A 100 3.95 7.39 -20.20
CA ILE A 100 4.07 6.15 -19.42
C ILE A 100 2.69 5.70 -18.93
N ALA A 101 1.90 6.63 -18.37
CA ALA A 101 0.54 6.34 -17.91
C ALA A 101 -0.33 5.85 -19.07
N ASP A 102 -0.26 6.49 -20.25
CA ASP A 102 -1.01 6.07 -21.44
C ASP A 102 -0.66 4.63 -21.86
N ARG A 103 0.62 4.23 -21.78
CA ARG A 103 1.07 2.85 -22.06
C ARG A 103 0.54 1.86 -21.03
N ILE A 104 0.57 2.21 -19.75
CA ILE A 104 0.04 1.37 -18.66
C ILE A 104 -1.48 1.21 -18.79
N HIS A 105 -2.19 2.30 -19.12
CA HIS A 105 -3.62 2.25 -19.39
C HIS A 105 -3.96 1.39 -20.62
N ALA A 106 -3.12 1.43 -21.67
CA ALA A 106 -3.32 0.58 -22.85
C ALA A 106 -3.19 -0.92 -22.53
N MET A 107 -2.45 -1.30 -21.49
CA MET A 107 -2.40 -2.66 -20.93
C MET A 107 -3.66 -3.00 -20.11
N GLY A 108 -4.54 -2.03 -19.85
CA GLY A 108 -5.72 -2.14 -18.98
C GLY A 108 -5.39 -2.12 -17.49
N LEU A 109 -4.29 -1.50 -17.14
CA LEU A 109 -3.82 -1.26 -15.76
C LEU A 109 -4.00 0.20 -15.36
N LYS A 110 -3.71 0.53 -14.12
CA LYS A 110 -3.77 1.88 -13.54
C LYS A 110 -2.38 2.34 -13.13
N PHE A 111 -2.11 3.63 -13.33
CA PHE A 111 -0.82 4.22 -13.01
C PHE A 111 -0.84 4.99 -11.69
N GLY A 112 0.17 4.79 -10.86
CA GLY A 112 0.34 5.50 -9.60
C GLY A 112 1.73 6.11 -9.44
N ILE A 113 1.82 7.10 -8.56
CA ILE A 113 3.08 7.72 -8.17
C ILE A 113 3.17 7.90 -6.66
N HIS A 114 4.39 7.95 -6.17
CA HIS A 114 4.71 8.41 -4.84
C HIS A 114 5.03 9.91 -4.87
N ILE A 115 4.63 10.64 -3.84
CA ILE A 115 5.05 12.00 -3.58
C ILE A 115 5.37 12.18 -2.10
N MET A 116 6.28 13.12 -1.81
CA MET A 116 6.40 13.69 -0.47
C MET A 116 5.30 14.74 -0.27
N ARG A 117 4.76 14.89 0.95
CA ARG A 117 3.96 16.09 1.24
C ARG A 117 4.80 17.35 1.11
N GLY A 118 4.14 18.49 0.90
CA GLY A 118 4.77 19.78 0.99
C GLY A 118 5.20 20.38 -0.34
N VAL A 119 6.11 21.35 -0.25
CA VAL A 119 6.65 22.14 -1.36
C VAL A 119 8.17 21.96 -1.43
N PRO A 120 8.78 21.76 -2.63
CA PRO A 120 10.21 21.58 -2.77
C PRO A 120 11.00 22.74 -2.16
N ARG A 121 11.99 22.43 -1.32
CA ARG A 121 12.89 23.46 -0.74
C ARG A 121 13.58 24.28 -1.80
N LEU A 122 13.91 23.66 -2.95
CA LEU A 122 14.51 24.34 -4.08
C LEU A 122 13.54 25.37 -4.69
N ALA A 123 12.24 25.05 -4.81
CA ALA A 123 11.23 26.02 -5.27
C ALA A 123 11.05 27.18 -4.28
N VAL A 124 11.10 26.89 -2.99
CA VAL A 124 11.05 27.90 -1.91
C VAL A 124 12.28 28.82 -1.96
N HIS A 125 13.48 28.26 -2.12
CA HIS A 125 14.73 29.00 -2.24
C HIS A 125 14.70 29.92 -3.47
N ASN A 126 14.29 29.40 -4.61
CA ASN A 126 14.22 30.15 -5.88
C ASN A 126 13.01 31.09 -5.96
N ARG A 127 12.14 31.13 -4.95
CA ARG A 127 10.92 31.93 -4.89
C ARG A 127 10.01 31.74 -6.11
N LEU A 128 9.92 30.50 -6.61
CA LEU A 128 9.04 30.17 -7.73
C LEU A 128 7.58 30.52 -7.39
N LYS A 129 6.81 30.91 -8.39
CA LYS A 129 5.39 31.28 -8.20
C LYS A 129 4.51 30.04 -8.11
N VAL A 130 3.55 30.09 -7.22
CA VAL A 130 2.43 29.14 -7.25
C VAL A 130 1.63 29.38 -8.53
N LYS A 131 1.41 28.33 -9.32
CA LYS A 131 0.76 28.43 -10.63
C LYS A 131 -0.60 29.13 -10.53
N GLY A 132 -0.81 30.14 -11.37
CA GLY A 132 -2.06 30.90 -11.43
C GLY A 132 -2.21 31.97 -10.35
N THR A 133 -1.14 32.28 -9.60
CA THR A 133 -1.16 33.30 -8.56
C THR A 133 0.10 34.18 -8.63
N ASP A 134 0.10 35.28 -7.87
CA ASP A 134 1.31 36.14 -7.65
C ASP A 134 2.07 35.68 -6.39
N ILE A 135 1.61 34.69 -5.68
CA ILE A 135 2.18 34.19 -4.43
C ILE A 135 3.36 33.26 -4.75
N SER A 136 4.46 33.39 -3.99
CA SER A 136 5.63 32.53 -4.15
C SER A 136 5.55 31.28 -3.26
N CYS A 137 6.23 30.20 -3.65
CA CYS A 137 6.41 28.99 -2.83
C CYS A 137 7.01 29.30 -1.45
N HIS A 138 7.79 30.40 -1.35
CA HIS A 138 8.36 30.89 -0.10
C HIS A 138 7.30 31.35 0.90
N GLU A 139 6.20 31.92 0.43
CA GLU A 139 5.14 32.48 1.27
C GLU A 139 4.23 31.41 1.84
N ILE A 140 4.10 30.26 1.18
CA ILE A 140 3.26 29.12 1.61
C ILE A 140 4.04 28.07 2.41
N ALA A 141 5.37 28.12 2.43
CA ALA A 141 6.19 27.10 3.07
C ALA A 141 6.14 27.21 4.60
N HIS A 142 5.86 26.09 5.27
CA HIS A 142 6.01 25.92 6.71
C HIS A 142 7.42 25.41 7.03
N ARG A 143 8.37 26.32 7.21
CA ARG A 143 9.81 26.00 7.30
C ARG A 143 10.22 25.17 8.51
N ASN A 144 9.40 25.11 9.55
CA ASN A 144 9.62 24.27 10.73
C ASN A 144 9.00 22.86 10.55
N SER A 145 8.18 22.68 9.52
CA SER A 145 7.60 21.37 9.15
C SER A 145 8.48 20.74 8.08
N ILE A 146 9.42 19.89 8.53
CA ILE A 146 10.41 19.25 7.66
C ILE A 146 10.39 17.73 7.92
N CYS A 147 10.68 16.96 6.87
CA CYS A 147 10.92 15.53 7.00
C CYS A 147 12.31 15.29 7.59
N ALA A 148 12.42 14.39 8.58
CA ALA A 148 13.66 14.10 9.26
C ALA A 148 14.61 13.20 8.42
N TRP A 149 14.05 12.36 7.56
CA TRP A 149 14.77 11.37 6.75
C TRP A 149 14.98 11.80 5.30
N ASN A 150 14.21 12.76 4.78
CA ASN A 150 14.33 13.29 3.43
C ASN A 150 14.36 14.83 3.44
N THR A 151 15.27 15.43 2.71
CA THR A 151 15.51 16.88 2.74
C THR A 151 14.83 17.65 1.59
N ASP A 152 14.02 16.98 0.77
CA ASP A 152 13.51 17.57 -0.47
C ASP A 152 12.46 18.66 -0.23
N MET A 153 11.65 18.53 0.83
CA MET A 153 10.44 19.33 1.00
C MET A 153 10.42 20.15 2.30
N TYR A 154 9.66 21.24 2.27
CA TYR A 154 9.03 21.84 3.45
C TYR A 154 7.54 21.52 3.45
N GLY A 155 6.91 21.42 4.63
CA GLY A 155 5.44 21.40 4.71
C GLY A 155 4.82 22.67 4.11
N VAL A 156 3.54 22.59 3.79
CA VAL A 156 2.75 23.75 3.35
C VAL A 156 1.90 24.23 4.52
N ASP A 157 1.99 25.54 4.81
CA ASP A 157 1.17 26.18 5.84
C ASP A 157 -0.24 26.44 5.29
N ALA A 158 -1.19 25.65 5.75
CA ALA A 158 -2.58 25.70 5.29
C ALA A 158 -3.30 27.04 5.54
N ASP A 159 -2.78 27.87 6.45
CA ASP A 159 -3.36 29.18 6.76
C ASP A 159 -2.83 30.28 5.83
N LYS A 160 -1.89 29.97 4.95
CA LYS A 160 -1.34 30.94 4.00
C LYS A 160 -2.17 31.02 2.73
N PRO A 161 -2.43 32.25 2.24
CA PRO A 161 -2.96 32.43 0.89
C PRO A 161 -2.06 31.69 -0.13
N GLY A 162 -2.69 30.98 -1.08
CA GLY A 162 -1.97 30.20 -2.10
C GLY A 162 -1.64 28.75 -1.72
N ALA A 163 -1.75 28.35 -0.44
CA ALA A 163 -1.47 26.97 -0.01
C ALA A 163 -2.35 25.95 -0.75
N GLN A 164 -3.66 26.15 -0.75
CA GLN A 164 -4.58 25.26 -1.49
C GLN A 164 -4.34 25.34 -3.01
N ALA A 165 -4.09 26.53 -3.56
CA ALA A 165 -3.82 26.68 -4.99
C ALA A 165 -2.57 25.91 -5.43
N TYR A 166 -1.56 25.80 -4.57
CA TYR A 166 -0.37 24.99 -4.84
C TYR A 166 -0.75 23.51 -5.02
N TYR A 167 -1.46 22.90 -4.05
CA TYR A 167 -1.92 21.53 -4.18
C TYR A 167 -2.90 21.33 -5.34
N ASP A 168 -3.83 22.26 -5.56
CA ASP A 168 -4.73 22.22 -6.71
C ASP A 168 -3.94 22.14 -8.04
N SER A 169 -2.85 22.91 -8.16
CA SER A 169 -2.01 22.92 -9.36
C SER A 169 -1.24 21.61 -9.57
N ILE A 170 -0.78 20.97 -8.47
CA ILE A 170 -0.09 19.67 -8.52
C ILE A 170 -1.06 18.57 -8.96
N PHE A 171 -2.22 18.49 -8.33
CA PHE A 171 -3.17 17.42 -8.64
C PHE A 171 -3.87 17.61 -9.99
N ALA A 172 -4.00 18.85 -10.48
CA ALA A 172 -4.37 19.09 -11.87
C ALA A 172 -3.31 18.54 -12.84
N LEU A 173 -2.02 18.73 -12.56
CA LEU A 173 -0.92 18.17 -13.36
C LEU A 173 -0.95 16.62 -13.34
N TYR A 174 -1.16 16.01 -12.17
CA TYR A 174 -1.23 14.55 -12.06
C TYR A 174 -2.48 13.98 -12.77
N ALA A 175 -3.59 14.72 -12.75
CA ALA A 175 -4.78 14.36 -13.53
C ALA A 175 -4.50 14.41 -15.04
N ASP A 176 -3.79 15.43 -15.52
CA ASP A 176 -3.36 15.57 -16.92
C ASP A 176 -2.41 14.43 -17.33
N TRP A 177 -1.57 13.95 -16.41
CA TRP A 177 -0.70 12.79 -16.64
C TRP A 177 -1.46 11.46 -16.65
N GLY A 178 -2.67 11.43 -16.11
CA GLY A 178 -3.44 10.19 -16.02
C GLY A 178 -3.15 9.36 -14.77
N VAL A 179 -2.71 9.98 -13.67
CA VAL A 179 -2.45 9.30 -12.40
C VAL A 179 -3.75 8.83 -11.75
N ASP A 180 -3.80 7.57 -11.30
CA ASP A 180 -4.95 6.92 -10.67
C ASP A 180 -4.73 6.64 -9.17
N TYR A 181 -3.49 6.70 -8.71
CA TYR A 181 -3.10 6.37 -7.34
C TYR A 181 -1.94 7.27 -6.90
N VAL A 182 -2.04 7.84 -5.70
CA VAL A 182 -0.97 8.67 -5.14
C VAL A 182 -0.66 8.18 -3.72
N LYS A 183 0.56 7.68 -3.52
CA LYS A 183 1.16 7.44 -2.21
C LYS A 183 1.79 8.73 -1.75
N VAL A 184 1.29 9.32 -0.67
CA VAL A 184 1.86 10.53 -0.07
C VAL A 184 2.64 10.15 1.17
N ASP A 185 3.90 10.51 1.19
CA ASP A 185 4.80 10.19 2.28
C ASP A 185 5.07 11.38 3.21
N ASP A 186 5.66 11.10 4.39
CA ASP A 186 5.87 12.05 5.49
C ASP A 186 4.56 12.74 5.92
N ILE A 187 3.43 12.01 5.93
CA ILE A 187 2.10 12.62 6.18
C ILE A 187 1.23 11.87 7.19
N CYS A 188 1.29 10.54 7.24
CA CYS A 188 0.37 9.74 8.07
C CYS A 188 0.73 9.79 9.55
N ASN A 189 2.04 9.75 9.86
CA ASN A 189 2.56 9.95 11.21
C ASN A 189 3.76 10.90 11.12
N VAL A 190 3.53 12.17 11.39
CA VAL A 190 4.55 13.21 11.23
C VAL A 190 4.81 13.90 12.55
N LYS A 191 6.06 13.86 12.98
CA LYS A 191 6.57 14.56 14.17
C LYS A 191 7.21 15.91 13.79
N ALA A 192 6.56 16.67 12.91
CA ALA A 192 7.04 18.00 12.51
C ALA A 192 6.96 19.00 13.69
N THR A 193 6.04 18.78 14.62
CA THR A 193 6.03 19.43 15.94
C THR A 193 6.26 18.35 17.00
N PRO A 194 7.16 18.55 17.96
CA PRO A 194 7.58 17.51 18.91
C PRO A 194 6.45 16.89 19.76
N LEU A 195 5.29 17.53 19.81
CA LEU A 195 4.17 17.15 20.66
C LEU A 195 2.94 16.64 19.87
N GLU A 196 2.98 16.65 18.56
CA GLU A 196 1.84 16.28 17.72
C GLU A 196 2.25 15.31 16.60
N GLU A 197 1.91 14.04 16.78
CA GLU A 197 2.24 12.97 15.82
C GLU A 197 1.41 13.02 14.52
N TYR A 198 0.38 13.84 14.48
CA TYR A 198 -0.52 14.01 13.34
C TYR A 198 -0.55 15.46 12.84
N SER A 199 0.61 16.11 12.85
CA SER A 199 0.75 17.54 12.54
C SER A 199 0.44 17.89 11.07
N ALA A 200 0.45 16.91 10.17
CA ALA A 200 0.18 17.13 8.74
C ALA A 200 -1.30 17.03 8.34
N ARG A 201 -2.24 16.94 9.30
CA ARG A 201 -3.69 16.76 9.00
C ARG A 201 -4.24 17.77 8.00
N ARG A 202 -3.84 19.04 8.11
CA ARG A 202 -4.30 20.09 7.20
C ARG A 202 -3.80 19.91 5.76
N GLU A 203 -2.62 19.31 5.59
CA GLU A 203 -2.11 18.97 4.27
C GLU A 203 -2.88 17.78 3.66
N ILE A 204 -3.30 16.80 4.47
CA ILE A 204 -4.20 15.72 4.02
C ILE A 204 -5.53 16.30 3.48
N GLU A 205 -6.11 17.27 4.21
CA GLU A 205 -7.34 17.94 3.79
C GLU A 205 -7.16 18.69 2.46
N MET A 206 -6.07 19.44 2.32
CA MET A 206 -5.76 20.17 1.08
C MET A 206 -5.52 19.23 -0.10
N ILE A 207 -4.78 18.14 0.11
CA ILE A 207 -4.52 17.12 -0.91
C ILE A 207 -5.84 16.47 -1.37
N ARG A 208 -6.69 16.04 -0.43
CA ARG A 208 -8.01 15.47 -0.79
C ARG A 208 -8.86 16.47 -1.57
N THR A 209 -8.90 17.72 -1.12
CA THR A 209 -9.61 18.79 -1.82
C THR A 209 -9.09 18.98 -3.24
N ALA A 210 -7.77 18.97 -3.42
CA ALA A 210 -7.12 19.10 -4.74
C ALA A 210 -7.44 17.93 -5.67
N ILE A 211 -7.41 16.69 -5.15
CA ILE A 211 -7.84 15.50 -5.93
C ILE A 211 -9.30 15.67 -6.39
N ASP A 212 -10.20 16.06 -5.48
CA ASP A 212 -11.61 16.22 -5.81
C ASP A 212 -11.85 17.32 -6.86
N ARG A 213 -11.08 18.41 -6.80
CA ARG A 213 -11.14 19.52 -7.78
C ARG A 213 -10.53 19.17 -9.12
N SER A 214 -9.55 18.26 -9.17
CA SER A 214 -8.93 17.82 -10.42
C SER A 214 -9.93 17.11 -11.35
N GLY A 215 -11.03 16.60 -10.80
CA GLY A 215 -12.05 15.86 -11.53
C GLY A 215 -11.67 14.41 -11.84
N ARG A 216 -10.41 13.99 -11.58
CA ARG A 216 -9.96 12.61 -11.76
C ARG A 216 -10.11 11.82 -10.45
N SER A 217 -10.62 10.60 -10.56
CA SER A 217 -10.64 9.68 -9.41
C SER A 217 -9.23 9.17 -9.15
N MET A 218 -8.71 9.42 -7.95
CA MET A 218 -7.40 8.93 -7.52
C MET A 218 -7.52 8.30 -6.14
N VAL A 219 -6.90 7.14 -5.96
CA VAL A 219 -6.68 6.54 -4.64
C VAL A 219 -5.67 7.39 -3.89
N LEU A 220 -5.98 7.79 -2.66
CA LEU A 220 -5.06 8.49 -1.76
C LEU A 220 -4.58 7.51 -0.68
N SER A 221 -3.29 7.21 -0.71
CA SER A 221 -2.56 6.41 0.28
C SER A 221 -1.67 7.30 1.13
N LEU A 222 -1.69 7.09 2.45
CA LEU A 222 -0.91 7.88 3.41
C LEU A 222 0.18 7.02 4.06
N SER A 223 1.43 7.50 4.04
CA SER A 223 2.60 6.88 4.70
C SER A 223 3.53 7.94 5.32
N PRO A 224 4.56 7.54 6.12
CA PRO A 224 4.68 6.26 6.77
C PRO A 224 3.75 6.16 7.98
N GLY A 225 3.61 4.93 8.55
CA GLY A 225 2.96 4.71 9.83
C GLY A 225 3.92 4.80 11.03
N PRO A 226 3.49 4.24 12.15
CA PRO A 226 2.14 3.74 12.40
C PRO A 226 1.13 4.87 12.57
N ALA A 227 0.01 4.76 11.87
CA ALA A 227 -1.08 5.74 11.95
C ALA A 227 -1.61 5.89 13.39
N VAL A 228 -2.00 7.11 13.74
CA VAL A 228 -2.54 7.42 15.07
C VAL A 228 -4.00 6.98 15.15
N ILE A 229 -4.29 5.94 15.95
CA ILE A 229 -5.64 5.33 16.04
C ILE A 229 -6.72 6.34 16.44
N GLY A 230 -6.40 7.30 17.31
CA GLY A 230 -7.32 8.37 17.70
C GLY A 230 -7.76 9.28 16.54
N GLU A 231 -7.03 9.28 15.44
CA GLU A 231 -7.28 10.07 14.24
C GLU A 231 -7.84 9.21 13.07
N ALA A 232 -8.21 7.97 13.34
CA ALA A 232 -8.77 7.05 12.33
C ALA A 232 -9.99 7.66 11.59
N TRP A 233 -10.83 8.41 12.30
CA TRP A 233 -11.99 9.09 11.74
C TRP A 233 -11.60 10.11 10.65
N HIS A 234 -10.48 10.82 10.84
CA HIS A 234 -9.99 11.83 9.90
C HIS A 234 -9.39 11.15 8.66
N MET A 235 -8.54 10.13 8.86
CA MET A 235 -7.99 9.34 7.75
C MET A 235 -9.11 8.69 6.95
N ALA A 236 -10.10 8.06 7.59
CA ALA A 236 -11.26 7.49 6.94
C ALA A 236 -12.07 8.51 6.12
N LYS A 237 -12.10 9.77 6.54
CA LYS A 237 -12.81 10.85 5.83
C LYS A 237 -12.07 11.32 4.57
N TYR A 238 -10.74 11.39 4.61
CA TYR A 238 -9.96 12.06 3.57
C TYR A 238 -9.13 11.11 2.70
N ALA A 239 -8.70 9.96 3.22
CA ALA A 239 -7.86 8.99 2.51
C ALA A 239 -8.59 7.68 2.19
N ASN A 240 -8.03 6.88 1.28
CA ASN A 240 -8.53 5.56 0.93
C ASN A 240 -7.76 4.45 1.65
N MET A 241 -6.50 4.69 1.96
CA MET A 241 -5.68 3.79 2.74
C MET A 241 -4.64 4.57 3.56
N TRP A 242 -4.17 3.97 4.65
CA TRP A 242 -3.20 4.57 5.56
C TRP A 242 -2.38 3.50 6.27
N ARG A 243 -1.08 3.72 6.37
CA ARG A 243 -0.13 2.79 6.95
C ARG A 243 -0.35 2.63 8.45
N ILE A 244 -0.56 1.41 8.90
CA ILE A 244 -0.70 1.07 10.33
C ILE A 244 0.61 0.62 10.97
N THR A 245 1.68 0.57 10.19
CA THR A 245 3.04 0.23 10.59
C THR A 245 4.03 1.23 10.03
N ASP A 246 5.23 1.29 10.59
CA ASP A 246 6.40 1.82 9.90
C ASP A 246 6.77 0.90 8.72
N ASP A 247 7.89 1.09 8.05
CA ASP A 247 8.26 0.25 6.91
C ASP A 247 8.34 -1.23 7.31
N PHE A 248 7.55 -2.05 6.63
CA PHE A 248 7.48 -3.48 6.84
C PHE A 248 8.47 -4.21 5.93
N TRP A 249 9.34 -4.99 6.51
CA TRP A 249 10.33 -5.78 5.80
C TRP A 249 10.24 -7.27 6.13
N ASP A 250 10.91 -8.09 5.34
CA ASP A 250 10.92 -9.54 5.35
C ASP A 250 11.63 -10.15 6.59
N ASN A 251 11.10 -9.84 7.77
CA ASN A 251 11.55 -10.42 9.03
C ASN A 251 10.38 -10.82 9.93
N TRP A 252 10.54 -11.94 10.60
CA TRP A 252 9.49 -12.54 11.43
C TRP A 252 9.00 -11.63 12.59
N PRO A 253 9.87 -10.89 13.33
CA PRO A 253 9.39 -9.99 14.36
C PRO A 253 8.41 -8.93 13.86
N SER A 254 8.64 -8.34 12.69
CA SER A 254 7.73 -7.37 12.08
C SER A 254 6.38 -8.02 11.72
N LEU A 255 6.41 -9.26 11.24
CA LEU A 255 5.18 -10.00 10.92
C LEU A 255 4.39 -10.35 12.20
N LEU A 256 5.05 -10.74 13.29
CA LEU A 256 4.40 -10.96 14.59
C LEU A 256 3.73 -9.69 15.13
N GLU A 257 4.41 -8.55 15.02
CA GLU A 257 3.84 -7.26 15.45
C GLU A 257 2.59 -6.89 14.64
N MET A 258 2.53 -7.27 13.36
CA MET A 258 1.39 -6.98 12.51
C MET A 258 0.09 -7.62 12.99
N PHE A 259 0.13 -8.78 13.67
CA PHE A 259 -1.06 -9.38 14.26
C PHE A 259 -1.72 -8.44 15.28
N TRP A 260 -0.92 -7.80 16.15
CA TRP A 260 -1.43 -6.80 17.08
C TRP A 260 -1.97 -5.55 16.37
N ARG A 261 -1.26 -5.07 15.35
CA ARG A 261 -1.69 -3.89 14.59
C ARG A 261 -3.02 -4.15 13.88
N CYS A 262 -3.17 -5.29 13.25
CA CYS A 262 -4.43 -5.71 12.63
C CYS A 262 -5.58 -5.82 13.66
N GLU A 263 -5.31 -6.36 14.86
CA GLU A 263 -6.29 -6.40 15.95
C GLU A 263 -6.81 -5.00 16.31
N VAL A 264 -5.91 -4.04 16.49
CA VAL A 264 -6.26 -2.64 16.83
C VAL A 264 -7.11 -1.99 15.73
N TRP A 265 -6.80 -2.29 14.46
CA TRP A 265 -7.40 -1.61 13.32
C TRP A 265 -8.57 -2.36 12.65
N GLN A 266 -8.92 -3.57 13.06
CA GLN A 266 -9.90 -4.42 12.38
C GLN A 266 -11.27 -3.76 12.17
N SER A 267 -11.76 -2.96 13.11
CA SER A 267 -13.05 -2.28 12.99
C SER A 267 -13.08 -1.11 12.01
N HIS A 268 -11.91 -0.70 11.52
CA HIS A 268 -11.76 0.42 10.58
C HIS A 268 -11.70 -0.02 9.11
N VAL A 269 -11.70 -1.33 8.85
CA VAL A 269 -11.75 -1.89 7.49
C VAL A 269 -13.16 -1.73 6.92
N GLN A 270 -13.29 -0.91 5.87
CA GLN A 270 -14.57 -0.64 5.22
C GLN A 270 -14.37 -0.34 3.72
N PRO A 271 -15.37 -0.53 2.86
CA PRO A 271 -15.25 -0.16 1.45
C PRO A 271 -14.77 1.29 1.28
N GLY A 272 -13.71 1.45 0.50
CA GLY A 272 -13.07 2.75 0.24
C GLY A 272 -12.13 3.26 1.33
N ARG A 273 -11.88 2.45 2.39
CA ARG A 273 -11.11 2.85 3.58
C ARG A 273 -10.41 1.62 4.16
N TYR A 274 -9.09 1.57 3.99
CA TYR A 274 -8.31 0.40 4.36
C TYR A 274 -7.09 0.77 5.20
N PRO A 275 -7.00 0.27 6.45
CA PRO A 275 -5.74 0.21 7.16
C PRO A 275 -4.75 -0.63 6.35
N ASP A 276 -3.54 -0.09 6.14
CA ASP A 276 -2.54 -0.64 5.22
C ASP A 276 -1.40 -1.28 6.01
N CYS A 277 -1.21 -2.58 5.82
CA CYS A 277 -0.13 -3.35 6.43
C CYS A 277 1.22 -3.20 5.73
N ASP A 278 1.33 -2.29 4.74
CA ASP A 278 2.47 -2.08 3.87
C ASP A 278 2.61 -3.10 2.73
N MET A 279 3.63 -2.89 1.93
CA MET A 279 3.95 -3.71 0.77
C MET A 279 4.29 -5.16 1.16
N LEU A 280 4.21 -6.04 0.17
CA LEU A 280 4.57 -7.45 0.28
C LEU A 280 6.02 -7.62 -0.17
N PRO A 281 6.99 -7.80 0.75
CA PRO A 281 8.40 -7.98 0.40
C PRO A 281 8.63 -9.43 -0.06
N LEU A 282 8.01 -9.81 -1.16
CA LEU A 282 8.07 -11.13 -1.80
C LEU A 282 8.99 -11.10 -3.03
N GLY A 283 9.44 -12.28 -3.47
CA GLY A 283 10.30 -12.40 -4.63
C GLY A 283 11.66 -11.74 -4.42
N ARG A 284 12.23 -11.14 -5.47
CA ARG A 284 13.53 -10.47 -5.43
C ARG A 284 13.38 -8.99 -5.09
N ILE A 285 14.04 -8.57 -4.02
CA ILE A 285 14.00 -7.21 -3.46
C ILE A 285 15.41 -6.62 -3.30
N ALA A 286 15.49 -5.35 -2.91
CA ALA A 286 16.73 -4.61 -2.64
C ALA A 286 17.76 -4.67 -3.79
N ILE A 287 17.30 -4.51 -5.02
CA ILE A 287 18.14 -4.54 -6.22
C ILE A 287 18.91 -3.23 -6.29
N THR A 288 20.21 -3.29 -5.98
CA THR A 288 21.12 -2.14 -6.01
C THR A 288 21.62 -1.84 -7.43
N ALA A 289 22.43 -0.79 -7.58
CA ALA A 289 22.99 -0.39 -8.87
C ALA A 289 23.85 -1.48 -9.56
N ASP A 290 24.35 -2.48 -8.80
CA ASP A 290 25.05 -3.65 -9.34
C ASP A 290 24.09 -4.77 -9.81
N GLY A 291 22.79 -4.56 -9.72
CA GLY A 291 21.75 -5.48 -10.17
C GLY A 291 21.54 -6.72 -9.31
N LYS A 292 22.15 -6.80 -8.11
CA LYS A 292 22.07 -8.03 -7.29
C LYS A 292 20.75 -8.16 -6.56
N GLY A 293 20.55 -7.47 -5.46
CA GLY A 293 19.43 -7.73 -4.56
C GLY A 293 19.49 -9.13 -3.91
N HIS A 294 18.39 -9.48 -3.24
CA HIS A 294 18.23 -10.81 -2.65
C HIS A 294 16.75 -11.26 -2.76
N TYR A 295 16.51 -12.56 -2.71
CA TYR A 295 15.13 -13.05 -2.53
C TYR A 295 14.70 -12.86 -1.09
N THR A 296 13.39 -12.65 -0.89
CA THR A 296 12.79 -12.48 0.42
C THR A 296 13.38 -13.42 1.48
N ASN A 297 13.69 -12.89 2.66
CA ASN A 297 14.18 -13.68 3.78
C ASN A 297 13.07 -14.51 4.44
N PHE A 298 11.81 -14.23 4.15
CA PHE A 298 10.71 -15.06 4.64
C PHE A 298 10.78 -16.46 4.05
N THR A 299 10.70 -17.47 4.91
CA THR A 299 10.44 -18.85 4.50
C THR A 299 9.09 -18.95 3.79
N LYS A 300 8.88 -19.99 3.00
CA LYS A 300 7.57 -20.21 2.34
C LYS A 300 6.38 -20.18 3.31
N PRO A 301 6.46 -20.81 4.50
CA PRO A 301 5.40 -20.71 5.50
C PRO A 301 5.17 -19.28 6.03
N GLU A 302 6.22 -18.51 6.25
CA GLU A 302 6.07 -17.12 6.68
C GLU A 302 5.43 -16.25 5.60
N GLN A 303 5.73 -16.49 4.33
CA GLN A 303 5.06 -15.85 3.19
C GLN A 303 3.56 -16.20 3.15
N ILE A 304 3.19 -17.47 3.37
CA ILE A 304 1.80 -17.90 3.49
C ILE A 304 1.12 -17.24 4.69
N THR A 305 1.79 -17.16 5.83
CA THR A 305 1.29 -16.49 7.04
C THR A 305 0.99 -15.01 6.76
N MET A 306 1.92 -14.30 6.13
CA MET A 306 1.73 -12.91 5.74
C MET A 306 0.54 -12.75 4.79
N MET A 307 0.51 -13.51 3.70
CA MET A 307 -0.59 -13.44 2.72
C MET A 307 -1.95 -13.77 3.33
N SER A 308 -2.01 -14.74 4.25
CA SER A 308 -3.24 -15.10 4.96
C SER A 308 -3.72 -13.99 5.89
N LEU A 309 -2.79 -13.34 6.62
CA LEU A 309 -3.14 -12.23 7.51
C LEU A 309 -3.62 -11.03 6.71
N TRP A 310 -2.88 -10.60 5.66
CA TRP A 310 -3.31 -9.49 4.78
C TRP A 310 -4.64 -9.81 4.10
N GLY A 311 -4.83 -11.06 3.69
CA GLY A 311 -6.08 -11.52 3.04
C GLY A 311 -7.29 -11.42 3.95
N ILE A 312 -7.23 -12.04 5.14
CA ILE A 312 -8.38 -12.08 6.06
C ILE A 312 -8.65 -10.73 6.72
N PHE A 313 -7.62 -9.95 6.99
CA PHE A 313 -7.71 -8.57 7.48
C PHE A 313 -8.20 -7.60 6.41
N ARG A 314 -8.04 -7.96 5.12
CA ARG A 314 -8.36 -7.12 3.96
C ARG A 314 -7.48 -5.88 3.84
N ALA A 315 -6.19 -6.03 4.11
CA ALA A 315 -5.21 -5.01 3.76
C ALA A 315 -5.10 -4.84 2.25
N PRO A 316 -4.74 -3.67 1.73
CA PRO A 316 -4.25 -3.54 0.36
C PRO A 316 -3.11 -4.52 0.10
N LEU A 317 -3.04 -5.10 -1.10
CA LEU A 317 -1.97 -6.00 -1.49
C LEU A 317 -1.10 -5.29 -2.54
N ILE A 318 0.02 -4.77 -2.11
CA ILE A 318 0.98 -4.06 -2.97
C ILE A 318 2.28 -4.88 -3.01
N MET A 319 2.50 -5.60 -4.12
CA MET A 319 3.73 -6.36 -4.33
C MET A 319 4.94 -5.42 -4.37
N GLY A 320 6.00 -5.76 -3.62
CA GLY A 320 7.21 -4.94 -3.53
C GLY A 320 8.38 -5.45 -4.38
N GLY A 321 8.42 -6.75 -4.68
CA GLY A 321 9.53 -7.38 -5.41
C GLY A 321 9.51 -7.16 -6.91
N GLU A 322 10.62 -7.50 -7.56
CA GLU A 322 10.76 -7.53 -9.03
C GLU A 322 9.90 -8.66 -9.60
N MET A 323 8.76 -8.30 -10.18
CA MET A 323 7.79 -9.30 -10.62
C MET A 323 8.29 -10.19 -11.76
N ARG A 324 9.18 -9.67 -12.62
CA ARG A 324 9.75 -10.44 -13.75
C ARG A 324 10.64 -11.61 -13.30
N ASP A 325 11.08 -11.57 -12.03
CA ASP A 325 11.90 -12.61 -11.40
C ASP A 325 11.10 -13.53 -10.46
N ASN A 326 9.76 -13.45 -10.46
CA ASN A 326 8.93 -14.29 -9.62
C ASN A 326 9.11 -15.76 -9.96
N ASP A 327 9.38 -16.57 -8.93
CA ASP A 327 9.31 -18.03 -9.04
C ASP A 327 7.84 -18.53 -9.04
N GLU A 328 7.66 -19.81 -9.33
CA GLU A 328 6.34 -20.44 -9.37
C GLU A 328 5.60 -20.32 -8.02
N PHE A 329 6.33 -20.37 -6.91
CA PHE A 329 5.74 -20.27 -5.58
C PHE A 329 5.23 -18.85 -5.32
N THR A 330 6.05 -17.84 -5.57
CA THR A 330 5.63 -16.43 -5.45
C THR A 330 4.42 -16.13 -6.36
N LEU A 331 4.46 -16.60 -7.60
CA LEU A 331 3.32 -16.45 -8.51
C LEU A 331 2.06 -17.14 -7.95
N SER A 332 2.19 -18.34 -7.37
CA SER A 332 1.05 -19.06 -6.78
C SER A 332 0.41 -18.32 -5.60
N LEU A 333 1.19 -17.54 -4.82
CA LEU A 333 0.66 -16.69 -3.76
C LEU A 333 -0.17 -15.53 -4.33
N LEU A 334 0.33 -14.89 -5.40
CA LEU A 334 -0.29 -13.72 -6.03
C LEU A 334 -1.51 -14.07 -6.90
N THR A 335 -1.68 -15.33 -7.27
CA THR A 335 -2.78 -15.81 -8.14
C THR A 335 -3.74 -16.77 -7.45
N ASN A 336 -3.72 -16.85 -6.12
CA ASN A 336 -4.69 -17.64 -5.37
C ASN A 336 -6.05 -16.92 -5.32
N ASP A 337 -6.92 -17.21 -6.27
CA ASP A 337 -8.20 -16.52 -6.46
C ASP A 337 -9.14 -16.59 -5.24
N GLU A 338 -9.11 -17.65 -4.45
CA GLU A 338 -9.95 -17.76 -3.25
C GLU A 338 -9.43 -16.84 -2.13
N MET A 339 -8.11 -16.73 -1.97
CA MET A 339 -7.51 -15.81 -1.02
C MET A 339 -7.73 -14.35 -1.48
N LEU A 340 -7.59 -14.08 -2.76
CA LEU A 340 -7.88 -12.76 -3.34
C LEU A 340 -9.38 -12.43 -3.22
N ARG A 341 -10.28 -13.40 -3.40
CA ARG A 341 -11.71 -13.22 -3.21
C ARG A 341 -12.04 -12.82 -1.77
N LEU A 342 -11.43 -13.47 -0.78
CA LEU A 342 -11.56 -13.10 0.63
C LEU A 342 -11.11 -11.63 0.86
N ASN A 343 -9.93 -11.28 0.37
CA ASN A 343 -9.40 -9.92 0.48
C ASN A 343 -10.33 -8.88 -0.16
N GLN A 344 -10.80 -9.13 -1.38
CA GLN A 344 -11.57 -8.18 -2.17
C GLN A 344 -13.04 -8.06 -1.71
N HIS A 345 -13.65 -9.16 -1.31
CA HIS A 345 -15.10 -9.22 -1.07
C HIS A 345 -15.49 -9.60 0.36
N GLY A 346 -14.52 -9.76 1.26
CA GLY A 346 -14.79 -9.99 2.67
C GLY A 346 -15.53 -8.84 3.34
N GLY A 347 -16.15 -9.14 4.48
CA GLY A 347 -16.76 -8.16 5.38
C GLY A 347 -15.73 -7.48 6.31
N THR A 348 -16.17 -7.08 7.49
CA THR A 348 -15.26 -6.61 8.54
C THR A 348 -14.55 -7.80 9.17
N PRO A 349 -13.21 -7.81 9.22
CA PRO A 349 -12.45 -8.89 9.85
C PRO A 349 -12.69 -8.91 11.36
N LEU A 350 -12.61 -10.10 11.95
CA LEU A 350 -12.75 -10.31 13.39
C LEU A 350 -11.64 -11.22 13.90
N GLN A 351 -10.77 -10.72 14.77
CA GLN A 351 -9.87 -11.56 15.52
C GLN A 351 -10.65 -12.29 16.61
N LEU A 352 -10.67 -13.63 16.55
CA LEU A 352 -11.37 -14.46 17.52
C LEU A 352 -10.59 -14.55 18.84
N PHE A 353 -9.29 -14.76 18.71
CA PHE A 353 -8.34 -14.72 19.82
C PHE A 353 -6.92 -14.51 19.31
N ARG A 354 -6.04 -14.04 20.18
CA ARG A 354 -4.60 -14.02 20.01
C ARG A 354 -3.90 -14.10 21.37
N ASP A 355 -2.89 -14.94 21.43
CA ASP A 355 -1.90 -14.97 22.53
C ASP A 355 -0.48 -14.92 21.93
N GLU A 356 0.54 -15.22 22.73
CA GLU A 356 1.94 -15.19 22.28
C GLU A 356 2.28 -16.31 21.29
N GLU A 357 1.43 -17.35 21.21
CA GLU A 357 1.70 -18.57 20.48
C GLU A 357 0.76 -18.80 19.28
N LYS A 358 -0.44 -18.25 19.34
CA LYS A 358 -1.53 -18.58 18.42
C LYS A 358 -2.43 -17.38 18.17
N ALA A 359 -3.03 -17.37 16.98
CA ALA A 359 -4.11 -16.45 16.66
C ALA A 359 -5.16 -17.14 15.77
N ALA A 360 -6.38 -16.64 15.86
CA ALA A 360 -7.46 -17.04 14.94
C ALA A 360 -8.26 -15.82 14.50
N TRP A 361 -8.63 -15.82 13.23
CA TRP A 361 -9.40 -14.77 12.60
C TRP A 361 -10.58 -15.34 11.84
N LEU A 362 -11.66 -14.57 11.77
CA LEU A 362 -12.87 -14.86 11.02
C LEU A 362 -13.21 -13.70 10.09
N ASN A 363 -13.69 -14.00 8.90
CA ASN A 363 -14.31 -13.06 7.99
C ASN A 363 -15.39 -13.78 7.17
N PHE A 364 -16.25 -13.03 6.49
CA PHE A 364 -17.32 -13.59 5.66
C PHE A 364 -17.29 -12.97 4.25
N VAL A 365 -17.49 -13.80 3.24
CA VAL A 365 -17.81 -13.36 1.88
C VAL A 365 -19.25 -13.75 1.59
N GLY A 366 -20.17 -12.79 1.65
CA GLY A 366 -21.60 -13.12 1.76
C GLY A 366 -21.88 -13.94 3.02
N ASP A 367 -22.49 -15.11 2.85
CA ASP A 367 -22.79 -16.03 3.96
C ASP A 367 -21.71 -17.11 4.16
N VAL A 368 -20.62 -17.06 3.40
CA VAL A 368 -19.53 -18.05 3.48
C VAL A 368 -18.48 -17.59 4.49
N PRO A 369 -18.28 -18.32 5.61
CA PRO A 369 -17.23 -18.00 6.56
C PRO A 369 -15.86 -18.42 6.04
N TYR A 370 -14.85 -17.60 6.37
CA TYR A 370 -13.44 -17.84 6.18
C TYR A 370 -12.75 -17.75 7.53
N VAL A 371 -11.99 -18.77 7.88
CA VAL A 371 -11.27 -18.85 9.16
C VAL A 371 -9.79 -18.99 8.88
N ALA A 372 -8.97 -18.17 9.52
CA ALA A 372 -7.52 -18.31 9.49
C ALA A 372 -7.01 -18.69 10.88
N LEU A 373 -6.31 -19.82 10.97
CA LEU A 373 -5.68 -20.32 12.18
C LEU A 373 -4.17 -20.19 12.05
N PHE A 374 -3.54 -19.46 12.96
CA PHE A 374 -2.12 -19.15 12.93
C PHE A 374 -1.39 -19.79 14.10
N ASN A 375 -0.35 -20.55 13.81
CA ASN A 375 0.65 -20.95 14.77
C ASN A 375 1.83 -19.96 14.72
N LEU A 376 2.02 -19.19 15.78
CA LEU A 376 3.06 -18.17 15.87
C LEU A 376 4.38 -18.68 16.47
N ARG A 377 4.45 -20.00 16.74
CA ARG A 377 5.63 -20.68 17.29
C ARG A 377 6.46 -21.31 16.17
N GLU A 378 7.72 -21.61 16.51
CA GLU A 378 8.60 -22.41 15.62
C GLU A 378 8.20 -23.88 15.55
N ALA A 379 7.72 -24.44 16.66
CA ALA A 379 7.32 -25.84 16.74
C ALA A 379 5.87 -26.03 16.29
N PRO A 380 5.53 -27.16 15.63
CA PRO A 380 4.16 -27.50 15.30
C PRO A 380 3.24 -27.48 16.53
N ALA A 381 2.09 -26.86 16.40
CA ALA A 381 1.09 -26.78 17.47
C ALA A 381 -0.32 -27.01 16.92
N THR A 382 -1.23 -27.44 17.79
CA THR A 382 -2.66 -27.47 17.48
C THR A 382 -3.24 -26.09 17.74
N VAL A 383 -3.91 -25.53 16.73
CA VAL A 383 -4.69 -24.30 16.85
C VAL A 383 -6.14 -24.64 16.56
N SER A 384 -7.05 -24.25 17.45
CA SER A 384 -8.49 -24.51 17.31
C SER A 384 -9.29 -23.25 17.62
N ALA A 385 -10.42 -23.09 16.94
CA ALA A 385 -11.41 -22.06 17.21
C ALA A 385 -12.81 -22.69 17.28
N ASP A 386 -13.58 -22.35 18.31
CA ASP A 386 -14.99 -22.74 18.40
C ASP A 386 -15.83 -21.74 17.59
N LEU A 387 -16.42 -22.21 16.53
CA LEU A 387 -17.24 -21.41 15.62
C LEU A 387 -18.74 -21.64 15.80
N THR A 388 -19.15 -22.49 16.75
CA THR A 388 -20.55 -22.94 16.92
C THR A 388 -21.54 -21.78 17.05
N GLU A 389 -21.19 -20.75 17.82
CA GLU A 389 -22.05 -19.59 18.01
C GLU A 389 -22.06 -18.62 16.81
N LEU A 390 -20.99 -18.64 15.99
CA LEU A 390 -20.79 -17.67 14.91
C LEU A 390 -21.34 -18.18 13.58
N VAL A 391 -21.25 -19.48 13.32
CA VAL A 391 -21.63 -20.08 12.04
C VAL A 391 -22.75 -21.13 12.15
N GLY A 392 -23.24 -21.40 13.37
CA GLY A 392 -24.26 -22.39 13.65
C GLY A 392 -23.69 -23.83 13.78
N GLY A 393 -24.44 -24.71 14.40
CA GLY A 393 -23.99 -26.06 14.78
C GLY A 393 -24.09 -27.14 13.70
N ALA A 394 -24.11 -26.82 12.43
CA ALA A 394 -24.19 -27.79 11.33
C ALA A 394 -22.81 -28.43 11.03
N ALA A 395 -22.83 -29.56 10.32
CA ALA A 395 -21.61 -30.13 9.74
C ALA A 395 -21.19 -29.32 8.51
N TYR A 396 -19.90 -29.11 8.34
CA TYR A 396 -19.32 -28.34 7.22
C TYR A 396 -18.26 -29.17 6.50
N THR A 397 -18.07 -28.89 5.22
CA THR A 397 -16.83 -29.25 4.53
C THR A 397 -15.95 -28.00 4.46
N ALA A 398 -14.78 -28.04 5.07
CA ALA A 398 -13.78 -26.99 5.00
C ALA A 398 -12.78 -27.28 3.88
N GLU A 399 -12.48 -26.26 3.06
CA GLU A 399 -11.44 -26.31 2.04
C GLU A 399 -10.26 -25.41 2.48
N GLU A 400 -9.09 -25.98 2.59
CA GLU A 400 -7.85 -25.23 2.87
C GLU A 400 -7.43 -24.45 1.61
N LEU A 401 -7.21 -23.13 1.74
CA LEU A 401 -7.05 -22.27 0.55
C LEU A 401 -5.70 -22.42 -0.15
N TRP A 402 -4.66 -22.87 0.55
CA TRP A 402 -3.31 -22.99 -0.04
C TRP A 402 -3.07 -24.37 -0.63
N THR A 403 -3.47 -25.44 0.08
CA THR A 403 -3.30 -26.84 -0.37
C THR A 403 -4.44 -27.36 -1.23
N LYS A 404 -5.61 -26.67 -1.18
CA LYS A 404 -6.87 -27.09 -1.81
C LYS A 404 -7.43 -28.43 -1.25
N GLU A 405 -6.95 -28.84 -0.08
CA GLU A 405 -7.46 -30.03 0.58
C GLU A 405 -8.81 -29.75 1.22
N ALA A 406 -9.76 -30.67 1.03
CA ALA A 406 -11.07 -30.61 1.66
C ALA A 406 -11.14 -31.57 2.85
N SER A 407 -11.80 -31.18 3.94
CA SER A 407 -12.02 -32.00 5.13
C SER A 407 -13.39 -31.74 5.74
N ASP A 408 -14.02 -32.78 6.27
CA ASP A 408 -15.27 -32.62 7.00
C ASP A 408 -14.99 -32.11 8.42
N VAL A 409 -15.68 -31.06 8.81
CA VAL A 409 -15.58 -30.43 10.13
C VAL A 409 -16.91 -30.62 10.87
N GLN A 410 -16.86 -31.21 12.05
CA GLN A 410 -18.05 -31.37 12.90
C GLN A 410 -18.14 -30.23 13.92
N GLY A 411 -19.22 -29.56 13.89
CA GLY A 411 -19.85 -28.44 14.59
C GLY A 411 -19.31 -27.88 15.91
N ARG A 412 -18.16 -28.27 16.47
CA ARG A 412 -17.69 -27.70 17.74
C ARG A 412 -16.31 -27.07 17.74
N SER A 413 -15.43 -27.43 16.87
CA SER A 413 -14.12 -26.80 16.77
C SER A 413 -13.42 -27.21 15.49
N GLU A 414 -12.81 -26.27 14.81
CA GLU A 414 -11.79 -26.59 13.81
C GLU A 414 -10.47 -26.83 14.57
N GLU A 415 -10.08 -28.11 14.71
CA GLU A 415 -8.77 -28.48 15.23
C GLU A 415 -7.85 -28.81 14.06
N ARG A 416 -6.78 -28.02 13.89
CA ARG A 416 -5.72 -28.38 12.94
C ARG A 416 -4.36 -28.35 13.62
N ARG A 417 -3.55 -29.34 13.29
CA ARG A 417 -2.14 -29.35 13.66
C ARG A 417 -1.40 -28.45 12.66
N VAL A 418 -1.08 -27.25 13.09
CA VAL A 418 -0.39 -26.26 12.28
C VAL A 418 1.08 -26.25 12.70
N GLY A 419 2.01 -26.56 11.79
CA GLY A 419 3.44 -26.35 12.01
C GLY A 419 3.75 -24.85 11.92
N LYS A 420 4.98 -24.42 12.23
CA LYS A 420 5.47 -23.08 11.84
C LYS A 420 5.25 -22.85 10.34
N GLU A 421 5.04 -23.94 9.65
CA GLU A 421 4.94 -24.06 8.21
C GLU A 421 3.51 -24.03 7.67
N CYS A 422 2.47 -23.90 8.49
CA CYS A 422 1.09 -23.96 8.00
C CYS A 422 0.21 -22.92 8.64
N VAL A 423 -0.28 -22.03 7.84
CA VAL A 423 -1.52 -21.28 8.07
C VAL A 423 -2.62 -22.07 7.40
N SER A 424 -3.65 -22.43 8.14
CA SER A 424 -4.86 -23.00 7.56
C SER A 424 -5.89 -21.88 7.42
N THR A 425 -6.07 -21.39 6.20
CA THR A 425 -7.20 -20.52 5.88
C THR A 425 -8.24 -21.41 5.22
N CYS A 426 -9.33 -21.66 5.91
CA CYS A 426 -10.37 -22.58 5.44
C CYS A 426 -11.61 -21.81 5.02
N ARG A 427 -12.20 -22.24 3.90
CA ARG A 427 -13.54 -21.89 3.47
C ARG A 427 -14.48 -23.03 3.84
N SER A 428 -15.57 -22.76 4.55
CA SER A 428 -16.63 -23.74 4.72
C SER A 428 -17.74 -23.52 3.68
N ARG A 429 -18.16 -24.59 3.01
CA ARG A 429 -19.39 -24.59 2.21
C ARG A 429 -20.51 -25.22 3.02
N TRP A 430 -21.62 -24.52 3.11
CA TRP A 430 -22.87 -25.12 3.48
C TRP A 430 -23.27 -26.11 2.40
N SER A 431 -23.42 -27.37 2.75
CA SER A 431 -24.23 -28.34 2.00
C SER A 431 -25.57 -28.48 2.75
N PRO A 432 -26.68 -28.00 2.21
CA PRO A 432 -27.96 -28.30 2.77
C PRO A 432 -28.36 -29.69 2.25
N ASP A 433 -27.89 -30.73 2.88
CA ASP A 433 -28.42 -32.08 2.64
C ASP A 433 -29.09 -32.57 3.90
N HIS A 434 -30.40 -32.69 3.73
CA HIS A 434 -31.49 -33.28 4.51
C HIS A 434 -32.16 -32.43 5.56
#